data_af99a99bd058211c2b874c0dfa0f5bb5
#
_entry.id   af99a99bd058211c2b874c0dfa0f5bb5
#
_cell.length_a   1.000
_cell.length_b   1.000
_cell.length_c   1.000
_cell.angle_alpha   90.00
_cell.angle_beta   90.00
_cell.angle_gamma   90.00
#
_symmetry.space_group_name_H-M   'P 1'
#
loop_
_entity.id
_entity.type
_entity.pdbx_description
1 polymer ?
#
loop_
_entity_poly.entity_id
_entity_poly.type
_entity_poly.pdbx_seq_one_letter_code
_entity_poly.pdbx_strand_id
1 'polypeptide(L)'
;MKKKIIAICIGVILIVGMIITYIVLKPSTEETNLTKINLAEVTHSAFYAPLYVAIEDGYLEEEGIEVELILTPGADKVAAAVLSGDLEIGFAGTESAIYVYDGGEEDYLVTFAGLTKRDGQFIIGKEKDFDWSSLEGKEVLVGRKGGMPALNFLNALKNAGIDASKVNINYSIDFASLSGAYIGGTGDFVNLFEPNATLLEKEEYGYVVASIGELSGEMPYTAFYARK
;
A
#
# COMPACT_ATOMS: atom_id res chain seq x y z
N MET A 1 -6.65 59.97 -44.64
CA MET A 1 -6.71 59.82 -43.17
C MET A 1 -7.91 59.02 -42.70
N LYS A 2 -9.14 59.31 -43.06
CA LYS A 2 -10.36 58.58 -42.57
C LYS A 2 -10.34 57.07 -42.78
N LYS A 3 -9.90 56.55 -43.96
CA LYS A 3 -9.84 55.11 -44.23
C LYS A 3 -8.83 54.36 -43.31
N LYS A 4 -7.71 54.94 -42.93
CA LYS A 4 -6.72 54.35 -42.01
C LYS A 4 -7.28 54.27 -40.58
N ILE A 5 -8.01 55.28 -40.15
CA ILE A 5 -8.64 55.30 -38.81
C ILE A 5 -9.73 54.21 -38.71
N ILE A 6 -10.57 54.07 -39.76
CA ILE A 6 -11.59 53.03 -39.80
C ILE A 6 -10.98 51.61 -39.71
N ALA A 7 -9.89 51.38 -40.45
CA ALA A 7 -9.19 50.08 -40.40
C ALA A 7 -8.61 49.75 -39.01
N ILE A 8 -8.07 50.76 -38.31
CA ILE A 8 -7.57 50.61 -36.96
C ILE A 8 -8.70 50.30 -35.97
N CYS A 9 -9.84 51.01 -36.09
CA CYS A 9 -11.01 50.76 -35.24
C CYS A 9 -11.57 49.33 -35.42
N ILE A 10 -11.66 48.85 -36.65
CA ILE A 10 -12.10 47.45 -36.95
C ILE A 10 -11.12 46.44 -36.33
N GLY A 11 -9.80 46.66 -36.47
CA GLY A 11 -8.78 45.81 -35.86
C GLY A 11 -8.89 45.73 -34.33
N VAL A 12 -9.12 46.87 -33.68
CA VAL A 12 -9.31 46.90 -32.22
C VAL A 12 -10.58 46.18 -31.80
N ILE A 13 -11.70 46.35 -32.54
CA ILE A 13 -12.95 45.62 -32.23
C ILE A 13 -12.79 44.10 -32.36
N LEU A 14 -12.07 43.63 -33.38
CA LEU A 14 -11.79 42.20 -33.57
C LEU A 14 -10.91 41.63 -32.44
N ILE A 15 -9.89 42.37 -32.01
CA ILE A 15 -9.02 41.96 -30.90
C ILE A 15 -9.82 41.89 -29.59
N VAL A 16 -10.62 42.90 -29.30
CA VAL A 16 -11.49 42.95 -28.11
C VAL A 16 -12.49 41.78 -28.15
N GLY A 17 -13.11 41.54 -29.31
CA GLY A 17 -14.00 40.39 -29.51
C GLY A 17 -13.33 39.05 -29.24
N MET A 18 -12.11 38.84 -29.74
CA MET A 18 -11.33 37.61 -29.46
C MET A 18 -10.99 37.44 -27.98
N ILE A 19 -10.60 38.54 -27.30
CA ILE A 19 -10.30 38.51 -25.86
C ILE A 19 -11.56 38.17 -25.03
N ILE A 20 -12.70 38.78 -25.37
CA ILE A 20 -13.98 38.50 -24.71
C ILE A 20 -14.38 37.04 -24.97
N THR A 21 -14.26 36.53 -26.19
CA THR A 21 -14.55 35.13 -26.52
C THR A 21 -13.63 34.18 -25.76
N TYR A 22 -12.33 34.51 -25.66
CA TYR A 22 -11.39 33.72 -24.88
C TYR A 22 -11.73 33.68 -23.38
N ILE A 23 -12.13 34.80 -22.80
CA ILE A 23 -12.53 34.92 -21.39
C ILE A 23 -13.83 34.15 -21.12
N VAL A 24 -14.81 34.24 -22.03
CA VAL A 24 -16.13 33.55 -21.89
C VAL A 24 -16.04 32.05 -22.15
N LEU A 25 -15.15 31.63 -23.06
CA LEU A 25 -14.94 30.22 -23.39
C LEU A 25 -13.85 29.56 -22.50
N LYS A 26 -13.13 30.34 -21.69
CA LYS A 26 -12.24 29.75 -20.69
C LYS A 26 -13.10 28.95 -19.71
N PRO A 27 -12.94 27.63 -19.64
CA PRO A 27 -13.67 26.87 -18.66
C PRO A 27 -13.42 27.51 -17.29
N SER A 28 -14.50 27.84 -16.59
CA SER A 28 -14.38 28.22 -15.19
C SER A 28 -13.75 27.01 -14.51
N THR A 29 -12.53 27.12 -14.02
CA THR A 29 -12.05 26.25 -12.97
C THR A 29 -13.00 26.52 -11.80
N GLU A 30 -14.08 25.76 -11.67
CA GLU A 30 -14.75 25.63 -10.40
C GLU A 30 -13.63 25.22 -9.44
N GLU A 31 -13.34 26.03 -8.44
CA GLU A 31 -12.58 25.58 -7.29
C GLU A 31 -13.42 24.47 -6.70
N THR A 32 -13.15 23.23 -7.11
CA THR A 32 -13.69 22.06 -6.47
C THR A 32 -13.20 22.12 -5.04
N ASN A 33 -14.11 22.37 -4.11
CA ASN A 33 -13.81 22.42 -2.69
C ASN A 33 -13.62 20.97 -2.23
N LEU A 34 -12.43 20.43 -2.52
CA LEU A 34 -12.09 19.05 -2.20
C LEU A 34 -11.95 18.87 -0.69
N THR A 35 -12.50 17.81 -0.17
CA THR A 35 -12.27 17.39 1.20
C THR A 35 -10.89 16.75 1.30
N LYS A 36 -9.97 17.38 2.03
CA LYS A 36 -8.62 16.84 2.26
C LYS A 36 -8.66 15.74 3.28
N ILE A 37 -8.02 14.61 2.96
CA ILE A 37 -7.90 13.43 3.81
C ILE A 37 -6.43 13.01 3.87
N ASN A 38 -5.89 12.92 5.09
CA ASN A 38 -4.57 12.35 5.34
C ASN A 38 -4.75 10.85 5.56
N LEU A 39 -4.15 10.06 4.66
CA LEU A 39 -4.23 8.62 4.67
C LEU A 39 -2.88 8.02 5.09
N ALA A 40 -2.86 7.37 6.25
CA ALA A 40 -1.68 6.64 6.73
C ALA A 40 -1.47 5.37 5.91
N GLU A 41 -0.38 5.27 5.15
CA GLU A 41 0.00 4.10 4.39
C GLU A 41 1.09 3.32 5.11
N VAL A 42 0.87 2.01 5.36
CA VAL A 42 1.82 1.17 6.10
C VAL A 42 3.17 0.97 5.39
N THR A 43 3.16 0.96 4.09
CA THR A 43 4.34 0.84 3.21
C THR A 43 3.98 1.28 1.81
N HIS A 44 4.92 1.89 1.09
CA HIS A 44 4.74 2.15 -0.34
C HIS A 44 5.10 0.89 -1.12
N SER A 45 4.15 0.35 -1.91
CA SER A 45 4.33 -0.94 -2.59
C SER A 45 3.49 -1.06 -3.85
N ALA A 46 4.03 -1.68 -4.89
CA ALA A 46 3.28 -2.07 -6.09
C ALA A 46 2.05 -2.95 -5.78
N PHE A 47 2.04 -3.61 -4.63
CA PHE A 47 0.89 -4.36 -4.10
C PHE A 47 -0.36 -3.48 -3.91
N TYR A 48 -0.18 -2.16 -3.79
CA TYR A 48 -1.24 -1.17 -3.58
C TYR A 48 -1.53 -0.32 -4.83
N ALA A 49 -1.06 -0.74 -6.00
CA ALA A 49 -1.24 -0.01 -7.26
C ALA A 49 -2.67 0.50 -7.52
N PRO A 50 -3.77 -0.24 -7.20
CA PRO A 50 -5.12 0.30 -7.40
C PRO A 50 -5.40 1.58 -6.61
N LEU A 51 -4.85 1.73 -5.40
CA LEU A 51 -4.97 2.97 -4.62
C LEU A 51 -4.24 4.13 -5.31
N TYR A 52 -3.02 3.88 -5.78
CA TYR A 52 -2.22 4.93 -6.45
C TYR A 52 -2.85 5.38 -7.75
N VAL A 53 -3.40 4.44 -8.54
CA VAL A 53 -4.17 4.77 -9.75
C VAL A 53 -5.39 5.61 -9.40
N ALA A 54 -6.11 5.30 -8.31
CA ALA A 54 -7.27 6.07 -7.90
C ALA A 54 -6.91 7.51 -7.50
N ILE A 55 -5.71 7.72 -6.94
CA ILE A 55 -5.21 9.06 -6.59
C ILE A 55 -4.68 9.78 -7.84
N GLU A 56 -3.74 9.18 -8.57
CA GLU A 56 -3.00 9.82 -9.65
C GLU A 56 -3.85 10.10 -10.90
N ASP A 57 -4.83 9.24 -11.20
CA ASP A 57 -5.77 9.43 -12.31
C ASP A 57 -6.98 10.29 -11.93
N GLY A 58 -7.03 10.81 -10.68
CA GLY A 58 -8.04 11.77 -10.23
C GLY A 58 -9.41 11.17 -9.88
N TYR A 59 -9.56 9.84 -9.77
CA TYR A 59 -10.84 9.22 -9.43
C TYR A 59 -11.37 9.64 -8.05
N LEU A 60 -10.48 9.94 -7.09
CA LEU A 60 -10.89 10.44 -5.79
C LEU A 60 -11.27 11.91 -5.84
N GLU A 61 -10.59 12.71 -6.67
CA GLU A 61 -10.93 14.12 -6.90
C GLU A 61 -12.30 14.26 -7.59
N GLU A 62 -12.65 13.36 -8.51
CA GLU A 62 -13.98 13.30 -9.12
C GLU A 62 -15.09 13.10 -8.08
N GLU A 63 -14.79 12.42 -6.97
CA GLU A 63 -15.68 12.22 -5.82
C GLU A 63 -15.55 13.33 -4.75
N GLY A 64 -14.79 14.38 -5.02
CA GLY A 64 -14.62 15.54 -4.14
C GLY A 64 -13.61 15.32 -3.01
N ILE A 65 -12.68 14.35 -3.16
CA ILE A 65 -11.70 13.98 -2.15
C ILE A 65 -10.28 14.23 -2.68
N GLU A 66 -9.47 14.95 -1.91
CA GLU A 66 -8.02 15.11 -2.11
C GLU A 66 -7.31 14.27 -1.04
N VAL A 67 -6.52 13.28 -1.47
CA VAL A 67 -5.80 12.39 -0.54
C VAL A 67 -4.33 12.78 -0.47
N GLU A 68 -3.84 12.99 0.76
CA GLU A 68 -2.42 13.06 1.08
C GLU A 68 -1.98 11.73 1.70
N LEU A 69 -1.08 11.01 1.00
CA LEU A 69 -0.52 9.75 1.50
C LEU A 69 0.64 10.03 2.46
N ILE A 70 0.53 9.50 3.68
CA ILE A 70 1.55 9.64 4.72
C ILE A 70 2.12 8.28 5.07
N LEU A 71 3.37 8.05 4.69
CA LEU A 71 4.07 6.81 4.98
C LEU A 71 4.26 6.65 6.50
N THR A 72 3.64 5.62 7.05
CA THR A 72 3.63 5.30 8.49
C THR A 72 4.05 3.84 8.69
N PRO A 73 5.37 3.52 8.72
CA PRO A 73 5.84 2.14 8.71
C PRO A 73 5.44 1.36 9.96
N GLY A 74 4.58 0.36 9.76
CA GLY A 74 4.04 -0.53 10.80
C GLY A 74 2.56 -0.33 11.04
N ALA A 75 1.77 -1.42 10.94
CA ALA A 75 0.32 -1.37 11.10
C ALA A 75 -0.11 -0.89 12.50
N ASP A 76 0.68 -1.15 13.53
CA ASP A 76 0.51 -0.63 14.88
C ASP A 76 0.66 0.91 14.93
N LYS A 77 1.60 1.49 14.19
CA LYS A 77 1.79 2.95 14.10
C LYS A 77 0.67 3.60 13.28
N VAL A 78 0.23 2.95 12.19
CA VAL A 78 -0.95 3.40 11.43
C VAL A 78 -2.18 3.44 12.33
N ALA A 79 -2.43 2.35 13.09
CA ALA A 79 -3.54 2.28 14.02
C ALA A 79 -3.46 3.37 15.09
N ALA A 80 -2.29 3.59 15.68
CA ALA A 80 -2.06 4.62 16.69
C ALA A 80 -2.31 6.04 16.15
N ALA A 81 -1.85 6.35 14.93
CA ALA A 81 -2.03 7.66 14.30
C ALA A 81 -3.52 7.96 14.01
N VAL A 82 -4.31 6.94 13.64
CA VAL A 82 -5.76 7.11 13.43
C VAL A 82 -6.49 7.23 14.77
N LEU A 83 -6.12 6.44 15.78
CA LEU A 83 -6.74 6.50 17.12
C LEU A 83 -6.46 7.82 17.83
N SER A 84 -5.26 8.39 17.69
CA SER A 84 -4.92 9.71 18.24
C SER A 84 -5.66 10.85 17.53
N GLY A 85 -6.14 10.63 16.31
CA GLY A 85 -6.75 11.66 15.47
C GLY A 85 -5.74 12.50 14.69
N ASP A 86 -4.47 12.07 14.65
CA ASP A 86 -3.43 12.74 13.84
C ASP A 86 -3.67 12.52 12.34
N LEU A 87 -4.25 11.38 11.97
CA LEU A 87 -4.61 11.01 10.60
C LEU A 87 -6.05 10.48 10.56
N GLU A 88 -6.77 10.77 9.47
CA GLU A 88 -8.19 10.44 9.37
C GLU A 88 -8.42 8.97 9.00
N ILE A 89 -7.61 8.44 8.08
CA ILE A 89 -7.76 7.08 7.55
C ILE A 89 -6.45 6.32 7.66
N GLY A 90 -6.54 5.06 8.09
CA GLY A 90 -5.46 4.10 8.07
C GLY A 90 -5.62 3.09 6.93
N PHE A 91 -4.54 2.80 6.23
CA PHE A 91 -4.44 1.78 5.21
C PHE A 91 -3.33 0.80 5.58
N ALA A 92 -3.72 -0.33 6.15
CA ALA A 92 -2.83 -1.35 6.68
C ALA A 92 -3.50 -2.72 6.77
N GLY A 93 -2.82 -3.69 7.38
CA GLY A 93 -3.37 -5.00 7.69
C GLY A 93 -4.57 -4.90 8.62
N THR A 94 -5.61 -5.70 8.35
CA THR A 94 -6.86 -5.70 9.11
C THR A 94 -6.69 -6.16 10.55
N GLU A 95 -5.61 -6.88 10.86
CA GLU A 95 -5.30 -7.36 12.22
C GLU A 95 -5.21 -6.22 13.23
N SER A 96 -4.74 -5.04 12.81
CA SER A 96 -4.61 -3.88 13.71
C SER A 96 -5.95 -3.41 14.26
N ALA A 97 -6.99 -3.37 13.42
CA ALA A 97 -8.35 -3.03 13.87
C ALA A 97 -8.91 -4.09 14.84
N ILE A 98 -8.63 -5.37 14.58
CA ILE A 98 -9.03 -6.48 15.44
C ILE A 98 -8.35 -6.37 16.81
N TYR A 99 -7.04 -6.12 16.85
CA TYR A 99 -6.28 -5.97 18.10
C TYR A 99 -6.76 -4.81 18.95
N VAL A 100 -7.08 -3.67 18.32
CA VAL A 100 -7.63 -2.50 19.03
C VAL A 100 -8.98 -2.84 19.67
N TYR A 101 -9.87 -3.49 18.92
CA TYR A 101 -11.19 -3.89 19.41
C TYR A 101 -11.09 -4.93 20.54
N ASP A 102 -10.25 -5.95 20.36
CA ASP A 102 -10.04 -7.01 21.37
C ASP A 102 -9.36 -6.47 22.64
N GLY A 103 -8.57 -5.40 22.52
CA GLY A 103 -7.97 -4.67 23.62
C GLY A 103 -8.97 -3.90 24.50
N GLY A 104 -10.24 -3.79 24.07
CA GLY A 104 -11.31 -3.16 24.85
C GLY A 104 -11.34 -1.65 24.75
N GLU A 105 -10.72 -1.06 23.74
CA GLU A 105 -10.77 0.38 23.49
C GLU A 105 -12.20 0.82 23.14
N GLU A 106 -12.69 1.88 23.79
CA GLU A 106 -14.02 2.43 23.51
C GLU A 106 -14.07 3.09 22.12
N ASP A 107 -13.01 3.82 21.75
CA ASP A 107 -12.77 4.37 20.43
C ASP A 107 -11.93 3.37 19.60
N TYR A 108 -12.58 2.45 18.93
CA TYR A 108 -11.92 1.43 18.13
C TYR A 108 -11.92 1.79 16.64
N LEU A 109 -11.15 1.03 15.88
CA LEU A 109 -11.04 1.18 14.43
C LEU A 109 -12.14 0.40 13.72
N VAL A 110 -12.81 1.05 12.76
CA VAL A 110 -13.84 0.45 11.90
C VAL A 110 -13.28 0.30 10.50
N THR A 111 -13.12 -0.93 10.05
CA THR A 111 -12.76 -1.24 8.68
C THR A 111 -13.98 -1.06 7.78
N PHE A 112 -13.86 -0.23 6.73
CA PHE A 112 -14.96 0.10 5.82
C PHE A 112 -14.73 -0.29 4.36
N ALA A 113 -13.48 -0.53 3.94
CA ALA A 113 -13.17 -0.96 2.59
C ALA A 113 -11.92 -1.86 2.58
N GLY A 114 -11.88 -2.83 1.68
CA GLY A 114 -10.74 -3.70 1.44
C GLY A 114 -10.09 -3.43 0.09
N LEU A 115 -8.75 -3.51 0.02
CA LEU A 115 -8.02 -3.41 -1.25
C LEU A 115 -7.52 -4.77 -1.72
N THR A 116 -6.82 -5.49 -0.86
CA THR A 116 -6.20 -6.76 -1.20
C THR A 116 -6.92 -7.94 -0.55
N LYS A 117 -7.09 -9.03 -1.31
CA LYS A 117 -7.84 -10.22 -0.91
C LYS A 117 -6.96 -11.43 -0.63
N ARG A 118 -5.66 -11.29 -0.73
CA ARG A 118 -4.65 -12.34 -0.47
C ARG A 118 -3.36 -11.73 -0.01
N ASP A 119 -2.52 -12.55 0.60
CA ASP A 119 -1.12 -12.22 0.84
C ASP A 119 -0.39 -12.10 -0.51
N GLY A 120 0.40 -11.06 -0.68
CA GLY A 120 1.24 -10.82 -1.84
C GLY A 120 2.69 -11.25 -1.65
N GLN A 121 3.02 -11.95 -0.57
CA GLN A 121 4.37 -12.39 -0.28
C GLN A 121 4.73 -13.70 -0.97
N PHE A 122 6.04 -13.78 -1.27
CA PHE A 122 6.70 -14.97 -1.76
C PHE A 122 7.78 -15.39 -0.79
N ILE A 123 8.03 -16.71 -0.72
CA ILE A 123 9.20 -17.26 -0.04
C ILE A 123 10.36 -17.28 -1.03
N ILE A 124 11.49 -16.72 -0.60
CA ILE A 124 12.75 -16.77 -1.33
C ILE A 124 13.67 -17.72 -0.59
N GLY A 125 14.25 -18.69 -1.31
CA GLY A 125 15.20 -19.67 -0.81
C GLY A 125 16.50 -19.67 -1.61
N LYS A 126 17.54 -20.31 -1.11
CA LYS A 126 18.86 -20.43 -1.79
C LYS A 126 18.84 -21.43 -2.93
N GLU A 127 17.95 -22.42 -2.88
CA GLU A 127 17.81 -23.49 -3.85
C GLU A 127 16.45 -23.41 -4.54
N LYS A 128 16.37 -23.86 -5.79
CA LYS A 128 15.12 -23.87 -6.57
C LYS A 128 14.18 -24.98 -6.13
N ASP A 129 14.75 -26.11 -5.69
CA ASP A 129 13.97 -27.25 -5.23
C ASP A 129 13.40 -26.94 -3.83
N PHE A 130 12.09 -26.87 -3.75
CA PHE A 130 11.39 -26.47 -2.54
C PHE A 130 10.16 -27.35 -2.29
N ASP A 131 10.07 -27.79 -1.08
CA ASP A 131 8.86 -28.33 -0.46
C ASP A 131 8.67 -27.63 0.88
N TRP A 132 7.44 -27.45 1.33
CA TRP A 132 7.15 -26.74 2.60
C TRP A 132 7.82 -27.39 3.81
N SER A 133 8.05 -28.73 3.78
CA SER A 133 8.77 -29.43 4.82
C SER A 133 10.26 -29.04 4.90
N SER A 134 10.83 -28.47 3.83
CA SER A 134 12.21 -27.98 3.84
C SER A 134 12.43 -26.78 4.77
N LEU A 135 11.35 -26.16 5.27
CA LEU A 135 11.42 -25.09 6.26
C LEU A 135 11.68 -25.60 7.68
N GLU A 136 11.46 -26.90 7.96
CA GLU A 136 11.70 -27.48 9.30
C GLU A 136 13.19 -27.36 9.66
N GLY A 137 13.48 -26.82 10.84
CA GLY A 137 14.84 -26.56 11.35
C GLY A 137 15.54 -25.37 10.72
N LYS A 138 14.93 -24.69 9.74
CA LYS A 138 15.50 -23.54 9.03
C LYS A 138 15.05 -22.21 9.61
N GLU A 139 15.90 -21.20 9.45
CA GLU A 139 15.56 -19.83 9.82
C GLU A 139 14.82 -19.11 8.69
N VAL A 140 13.62 -18.60 8.98
CA VAL A 140 12.77 -17.87 8.03
C VAL A 140 12.57 -16.45 8.54
N LEU A 141 12.94 -15.45 7.74
CA LEU A 141 12.75 -14.03 8.04
C LEU A 141 11.35 -13.60 7.61
N VAL A 142 10.48 -13.18 8.54
CA VAL A 142 9.07 -12.90 8.25
C VAL A 142 8.60 -11.49 8.66
N GLY A 143 9.48 -10.70 9.30
CA GLY A 143 9.14 -9.39 9.85
C GLY A 143 8.41 -9.48 11.20
N ARG A 144 7.69 -8.43 11.58
CA ARG A 144 7.12 -8.25 12.92
C ARG A 144 6.15 -9.36 13.33
N LYS A 145 6.33 -9.87 14.55
CA LYS A 145 5.39 -10.83 15.16
C LYS A 145 4.00 -10.22 15.29
N GLY A 146 2.98 -10.98 14.89
CA GLY A 146 1.58 -10.56 14.97
C GLY A 146 1.14 -9.60 13.86
N GLY A 147 2.02 -9.18 12.95
CA GLY A 147 1.64 -8.47 11.75
C GLY A 147 1.03 -9.41 10.70
N MET A 148 0.21 -8.86 9.80
CA MET A 148 -0.46 -9.64 8.76
C MET A 148 0.49 -10.55 7.96
N PRO A 149 1.70 -10.10 7.56
CA PRO A 149 2.68 -10.95 6.90
C PRO A 149 3.01 -12.23 7.68
N ALA A 150 3.33 -12.09 8.96
CA ALA A 150 3.68 -13.21 9.82
C ALA A 150 2.49 -14.14 10.10
N LEU A 151 1.29 -13.58 10.31
CA LEU A 151 0.06 -14.36 10.53
C LEU A 151 -0.27 -15.22 9.31
N ASN A 152 -0.11 -14.67 8.11
CA ASN A 152 -0.35 -15.41 6.87
C ASN A 152 0.68 -16.50 6.62
N PHE A 153 1.95 -16.25 6.92
CA PHE A 153 2.96 -17.28 6.86
C PHE A 153 2.66 -18.44 7.81
N LEU A 154 2.24 -18.14 9.04
CA LEU A 154 1.80 -19.19 10.00
C LEU A 154 0.58 -19.96 9.48
N ASN A 155 -0.38 -19.27 8.84
CA ASN A 155 -1.52 -19.92 8.21
C ASN A 155 -1.12 -20.80 7.02
N ALA A 156 -0.16 -20.36 6.20
CA ALA A 156 0.39 -21.16 5.11
C ALA A 156 1.10 -22.42 5.62
N LEU A 157 1.93 -22.30 6.66
CA LEU A 157 2.54 -23.47 7.31
C LEU A 157 1.48 -24.48 7.79
N LYS A 158 0.44 -23.99 8.47
CA LYS A 158 -0.68 -24.82 8.93
C LYS A 158 -1.37 -25.53 7.77
N ASN A 159 -1.63 -24.85 6.66
CA ASN A 159 -2.28 -25.42 5.49
C ASN A 159 -1.38 -26.42 4.73
N ALA A 160 -0.04 -26.23 4.83
CA ALA A 160 0.95 -27.18 4.35
C ALA A 160 1.10 -28.41 5.26
N GLY A 161 0.47 -28.42 6.43
CA GLY A 161 0.64 -29.50 7.44
C GLY A 161 1.97 -29.41 8.21
N ILE A 162 2.62 -28.24 8.20
CA ILE A 162 3.90 -28.02 8.88
C ILE A 162 3.64 -27.45 10.28
N ASP A 163 4.26 -28.07 11.28
CA ASP A 163 4.25 -27.56 12.64
C ASP A 163 5.19 -26.33 12.74
N ALA A 164 4.60 -25.15 12.96
CA ALA A 164 5.35 -23.89 13.05
C ALA A 164 6.41 -23.91 14.17
N SER A 165 6.26 -24.74 15.20
CA SER A 165 7.25 -24.89 16.27
C SER A 165 8.57 -25.53 15.81
N LYS A 166 8.55 -26.19 14.65
CA LYS A 166 9.74 -26.78 14.03
C LYS A 166 10.47 -25.83 13.09
N VAL A 167 9.92 -24.64 12.81
CA VAL A 167 10.50 -23.62 11.95
C VAL A 167 11.10 -22.53 12.83
N ASN A 168 12.34 -22.11 12.58
CA ASN A 168 12.97 -21.02 13.32
C ASN A 168 12.52 -19.68 12.73
N ILE A 169 11.34 -19.20 13.14
CA ILE A 169 10.75 -17.99 12.61
C ILE A 169 11.39 -16.76 13.27
N ASN A 170 12.10 -15.97 12.48
CA ASN A 170 12.74 -14.74 12.93
C ASN A 170 11.82 -13.53 12.75
N TYR A 171 11.37 -12.94 13.87
CA TYR A 171 10.50 -11.78 13.93
C TYR A 171 11.25 -10.48 14.29
N SER A 172 12.58 -10.55 14.47
CA SER A 172 13.36 -9.43 15.03
C SER A 172 13.80 -8.40 13.99
N ILE A 173 13.61 -8.70 12.69
CA ILE A 173 14.05 -7.83 11.60
C ILE A 173 12.84 -7.06 11.07
N ASP A 174 12.94 -5.73 11.02
CA ASP A 174 11.90 -4.88 10.44
C ASP A 174 11.70 -5.21 8.97
N PHE A 175 10.44 -5.13 8.53
CA PHE A 175 10.03 -5.53 7.18
C PHE A 175 10.86 -4.85 6.09
N ALA A 176 11.16 -3.56 6.22
CA ALA A 176 11.96 -2.80 5.26
C ALA A 176 13.42 -3.29 5.16
N SER A 177 13.91 -4.03 6.15
CA SER A 177 15.28 -4.52 6.23
C SER A 177 15.45 -5.99 5.84
N LEU A 178 14.34 -6.72 5.57
CA LEU A 178 14.38 -8.17 5.31
C LEU A 178 15.26 -8.53 4.13
N SER A 179 15.12 -7.83 2.98
CA SER A 179 15.94 -8.09 1.78
C SER A 179 17.43 -7.92 2.07
N GLY A 180 17.80 -6.81 2.74
CA GLY A 180 19.20 -6.53 3.09
C GLY A 180 19.79 -7.56 4.07
N ALA A 181 19.01 -7.99 5.05
CA ALA A 181 19.44 -9.02 6.00
C ALA A 181 19.68 -10.38 5.30
N TYR A 182 18.78 -10.77 4.39
CA TYR A 182 18.90 -12.01 3.62
C TYR A 182 20.11 -11.98 2.66
N ILE A 183 20.33 -10.86 1.96
CA ILE A 183 21.52 -10.64 1.11
C ILE A 183 22.79 -10.72 1.97
N GLY A 184 22.77 -10.16 3.19
CA GLY A 184 23.85 -10.20 4.16
C GLY A 184 24.09 -11.59 4.80
N GLY A 185 23.31 -12.60 4.41
CA GLY A 185 23.48 -13.99 4.86
C GLY A 185 22.70 -14.35 6.13
N THR A 186 21.77 -13.51 6.60
CA THR A 186 20.86 -13.85 7.69
C THR A 186 19.67 -14.64 7.14
N GLY A 187 19.33 -15.75 7.81
CA GLY A 187 18.22 -16.63 7.43
C GLY A 187 18.52 -17.56 6.26
N ASP A 188 17.84 -18.68 6.25
CA ASP A 188 17.85 -19.64 5.14
C ASP A 188 16.81 -19.23 4.08
N PHE A 189 15.68 -18.65 4.54
CA PHE A 189 14.58 -18.18 3.73
C PHE A 189 14.13 -16.79 4.17
N VAL A 190 13.48 -16.05 3.26
CA VAL A 190 12.88 -14.75 3.55
C VAL A 190 11.55 -14.59 2.83
N ASN A 191 10.59 -13.95 3.50
CA ASN A 191 9.29 -13.59 2.93
C ASN A 191 9.34 -12.17 2.42
N LEU A 192 9.09 -11.97 1.13
CA LEU A 192 9.15 -10.65 0.49
C LEU A 192 7.95 -10.44 -0.44
N PHE A 193 7.51 -9.18 -0.54
CA PHE A 193 6.59 -8.73 -1.59
C PHE A 193 7.34 -8.39 -2.88
N GLU A 194 6.59 -8.31 -3.97
CA GLU A 194 7.10 -7.68 -5.19
C GLU A 194 7.29 -6.15 -5.00
N PRO A 195 8.28 -5.53 -5.63
CA PRO A 195 9.23 -6.09 -6.60
C PRO A 195 10.46 -6.77 -5.97
N ASN A 196 10.62 -6.73 -4.63
CA ASN A 196 11.84 -7.21 -3.97
C ASN A 196 12.07 -8.71 -4.17
N ALA A 197 11.02 -9.52 -4.21
CA ALA A 197 11.11 -10.95 -4.48
C ALA A 197 11.79 -11.22 -5.84
N THR A 198 11.27 -10.62 -6.91
CA THR A 198 11.84 -10.73 -8.25
C THR A 198 13.23 -10.11 -8.37
N LEU A 199 13.51 -9.01 -7.65
CA LEU A 199 14.83 -8.38 -7.68
C LEU A 199 15.91 -9.29 -7.08
N LEU A 200 15.64 -9.94 -5.94
CA LEU A 200 16.58 -10.89 -5.35
C LEU A 200 16.88 -12.06 -6.30
N GLU A 201 15.87 -12.55 -7.01
CA GLU A 201 16.08 -13.64 -7.98
C GLU A 201 16.88 -13.18 -9.18
N LYS A 202 16.60 -11.98 -9.75
CA LYS A 202 17.36 -11.42 -10.87
C LYS A 202 18.81 -11.11 -10.53
N GLU A 203 19.07 -10.76 -9.29
CA GLU A 203 20.42 -10.47 -8.77
C GLU A 203 21.12 -11.73 -8.23
N GLU A 204 20.52 -12.91 -8.43
CA GLU A 204 21.07 -14.23 -8.08
C GLU A 204 21.31 -14.43 -6.56
N TYR A 205 20.61 -13.69 -5.70
CA TYR A 205 20.67 -13.89 -4.24
C TYR A 205 19.83 -15.07 -3.76
N GLY A 206 18.87 -15.53 -4.55
CA GLY A 206 17.99 -16.65 -4.24
C GLY A 206 16.96 -16.87 -5.34
N TYR A 207 16.00 -17.73 -5.07
CA TYR A 207 14.92 -18.09 -6.00
C TYR A 207 13.57 -17.86 -5.32
N VAL A 208 12.60 -17.38 -6.09
CA VAL A 208 11.20 -17.36 -5.67
C VAL A 208 10.69 -18.80 -5.70
N VAL A 209 10.45 -19.40 -4.53
CA VAL A 209 10.16 -20.85 -4.41
C VAL A 209 8.71 -21.14 -4.06
N ALA A 210 7.98 -20.22 -3.43
CA ALA A 210 6.57 -20.42 -3.13
C ALA A 210 5.82 -19.09 -2.98
N SER A 211 4.50 -19.11 -3.23
CA SER A 211 3.59 -18.01 -2.91
C SER A 211 2.88 -18.32 -1.58
N ILE A 212 3.00 -17.41 -0.61
CA ILE A 212 2.29 -17.52 0.65
C ILE A 212 0.78 -17.37 0.44
N GLY A 213 0.38 -16.40 -0.42
CA GLY A 213 -1.02 -16.12 -0.69
C GLY A 213 -1.76 -17.24 -1.42
N GLU A 214 -1.06 -18.07 -2.19
CA GLU A 214 -1.65 -19.24 -2.83
C GLU A 214 -2.11 -20.26 -1.78
N LEU A 215 -1.27 -20.52 -0.79
CA LEU A 215 -1.54 -21.54 0.23
C LEU A 215 -2.36 -20.98 1.41
N SER A 216 -2.18 -19.73 1.80
CA SER A 216 -2.97 -19.10 2.88
C SER A 216 -4.42 -18.81 2.47
N GLY A 217 -4.69 -18.68 1.16
CA GLY A 217 -6.04 -18.47 0.65
C GLY A 217 -6.51 -17.02 0.67
N GLU A 218 -7.81 -16.83 0.45
CA GLU A 218 -8.42 -15.50 0.44
C GLU A 218 -8.70 -14.99 1.86
N MET A 219 -8.40 -13.71 2.08
CA MET A 219 -8.70 -12.99 3.32
C MET A 219 -8.64 -11.49 3.06
N PRO A 220 -9.29 -10.65 3.89
CA PRO A 220 -9.13 -9.19 3.81
C PRO A 220 -7.75 -8.82 4.34
N TYR A 221 -6.74 -8.83 3.46
CA TYR A 221 -5.33 -8.67 3.84
C TYR A 221 -5.00 -7.21 4.20
N THR A 222 -5.23 -6.28 3.26
CA THR A 222 -5.06 -4.84 3.50
C THR A 222 -6.37 -4.12 3.29
N ALA A 223 -6.71 -3.24 4.21
CA ALA A 223 -7.98 -2.54 4.22
C ALA A 223 -7.84 -1.10 4.73
N PHE A 224 -8.86 -0.31 4.44
CA PHE A 224 -9.03 1.04 4.95
C PHE A 224 -9.88 1.01 6.21
N TYR A 225 -9.45 1.76 7.21
CA TYR A 225 -10.17 1.92 8.45
C TYR A 225 -10.08 3.35 8.97
N ALA A 226 -11.07 3.74 9.74
CA ALA A 226 -11.14 5.01 10.44
C ALA A 226 -11.49 4.77 11.90
N ARG A 227 -11.34 5.81 12.74
CA ARG A 227 -11.85 5.78 14.12
C ARG A 227 -13.38 5.80 14.10
N LYS A 228 -13.99 5.07 15.03
CA LYS A 228 -15.44 5.02 15.24
C LYS A 228 -16.03 6.40 15.50
#